data_d385c320ce2c63edc7335a6c6d6da58f
#
_entry.id   d385c320ce2c63edc7335a6c6d6da58f
#
_cell.length_a   1.000
_cell.length_b   1.000
_cell.length_c   1.000
_cell.angle_alpha   90.00
_cell.angle_beta   90.00
_cell.angle_gamma   90.00
#
_symmetry.space_group_name_H-M   'P 1'
#
loop_
_entity.id
_entity.type
_entity.pdbx_description
1 polymer ?
#
loop_
_entity_poly.entity_id
_entity_poly.type
_entity_poly.pdbx_seq_one_letter_code
_entity_poly.pdbx_strand_id
1 'polypeptide(L)'
;QLRPVVERVLAQTRARILGGDTHVPDKVLSIFEPHTETIRKGKIATPNEFGKLVTIQESEHQIITAYEVHPKRPADVTLWTAALDRHQVIFGRAPDIAAADRGFSSARNEQAALDRGVRRVILPRCGPKSPARRAHERQRWFRRGQRWRVGSEGRISVLKRSTWT
;
A
#
# COMPACT_ATOMS: atom_id res chain seq x y z
N GLN A 1 -16.47 -20.59 -19.35
CA GLN A 1 -15.34 -19.62 -19.47
C GLN A 1 -14.03 -20.07 -18.78
N LEU A 2 -13.95 -21.28 -18.20
CA LEU A 2 -12.73 -21.82 -17.56
C LEU A 2 -11.73 -22.42 -18.54
N ARG A 3 -12.18 -22.88 -19.71
CA ARG A 3 -11.35 -23.58 -20.70
C ARG A 3 -10.09 -22.80 -21.12
N PRO A 4 -10.15 -21.51 -21.51
CA PRO A 4 -8.96 -20.76 -21.90
C PRO A 4 -7.94 -20.62 -20.76
N VAL A 5 -8.41 -20.50 -19.51
CA VAL A 5 -7.56 -20.39 -18.33
C VAL A 5 -6.83 -21.69 -18.07
N VAL A 6 -7.53 -22.84 -18.19
CA VAL A 6 -6.93 -24.16 -18.04
C VAL A 6 -5.88 -24.44 -19.12
N GLU A 7 -6.17 -24.10 -20.38
CA GLU A 7 -5.22 -24.25 -21.49
C GLU A 7 -3.94 -23.43 -21.24
N ARG A 8 -4.08 -22.20 -20.73
CA ARG A 8 -2.96 -21.34 -20.36
C ARG A 8 -2.15 -21.91 -19.18
N VAL A 9 -2.81 -22.45 -18.16
CA VAL A 9 -2.15 -23.10 -17.03
C VAL A 9 -1.35 -24.33 -17.50
N LEU A 10 -1.91 -25.14 -18.40
CA LEU A 10 -1.20 -26.29 -18.98
C LEU A 10 0.02 -25.83 -19.79
N ALA A 11 -0.12 -24.80 -20.62
CA ALA A 11 0.98 -24.26 -21.42
C ALA A 11 2.12 -23.73 -20.54
N GLN A 12 1.82 -22.93 -19.53
CA GLN A 12 2.86 -22.41 -18.61
C GLN A 12 3.53 -23.50 -17.77
N THR A 13 2.78 -24.55 -17.38
CA THR A 13 3.31 -25.68 -16.64
C THR A 13 4.27 -26.50 -17.52
N ARG A 14 3.91 -26.77 -18.77
CA ARG A 14 4.79 -27.43 -19.74
C ARG A 14 6.07 -26.63 -19.98
N ALA A 15 5.96 -25.33 -20.25
CA ALA A 15 7.11 -24.44 -20.46
C ALA A 15 8.07 -24.48 -19.26
N ARG A 16 7.54 -24.47 -18.02
CA ARG A 16 8.33 -24.51 -16.80
C ARG A 16 8.99 -25.88 -16.57
N ILE A 17 8.23 -26.97 -16.68
CA ILE A 17 8.70 -28.30 -16.29
C ILE A 17 9.54 -28.94 -17.40
N LEU A 18 9.11 -28.83 -18.66
CA LEU A 18 9.79 -29.43 -19.79
C LEU A 18 10.83 -28.51 -20.43
N GLY A 19 10.55 -27.20 -20.47
CA GLY A 19 11.43 -26.19 -21.07
C GLY A 19 12.32 -25.44 -20.09
N GLY A 20 12.16 -25.61 -18.78
CA GLY A 20 12.92 -24.88 -17.76
C GLY A 20 12.62 -23.38 -17.70
N ASP A 21 11.64 -22.89 -18.48
CA ASP A 21 11.29 -21.47 -18.54
C ASP A 21 10.48 -21.04 -17.32
N THR A 22 11.09 -20.25 -16.46
CA THR A 22 10.44 -19.67 -15.27
C THR A 22 9.83 -18.31 -15.53
N HIS A 23 9.99 -17.71 -16.73
CA HIS A 23 9.60 -16.35 -17.06
C HIS A 23 8.50 -16.27 -18.14
N VAL A 24 7.65 -17.29 -18.21
CA VAL A 24 6.50 -17.28 -19.15
C VAL A 24 5.69 -15.99 -18.97
N PRO A 25 5.43 -15.23 -20.06
CA PRO A 25 4.62 -14.01 -19.97
C PRO A 25 3.17 -14.34 -19.61
N ASP A 26 2.48 -13.37 -19.03
CA ASP A 26 1.05 -13.46 -18.65
C ASP A 26 0.68 -14.72 -17.84
N LYS A 27 1.52 -15.07 -16.87
CA LYS A 27 1.24 -16.23 -16.00
C LYS A 27 -0.10 -16.11 -15.30
N VAL A 28 -0.88 -17.19 -15.37
CA VAL A 28 -2.04 -17.37 -14.51
C VAL A 28 -1.54 -17.75 -13.11
N LEU A 29 -1.73 -16.86 -12.15
CA LEU A 29 -1.33 -17.05 -10.74
C LEU A 29 -2.45 -17.67 -9.91
N SER A 30 -3.70 -17.39 -10.27
CA SER A 30 -4.89 -17.96 -9.66
C SER A 30 -5.91 -18.26 -10.74
N ILE A 31 -6.51 -19.45 -10.67
CA ILE A 31 -7.57 -19.87 -11.61
C ILE A 31 -8.88 -19.14 -11.28
N PHE A 32 -9.10 -18.87 -9.99
CA PHE A 32 -10.33 -18.24 -9.49
C PHE A 32 -10.24 -16.71 -9.50
N GLU A 33 -9.02 -16.17 -9.46
CA GLU A 33 -8.75 -14.73 -9.47
C GLU A 33 -7.75 -14.38 -10.58
N PRO A 34 -8.19 -14.32 -11.84
CA PRO A 34 -7.30 -14.11 -13.00
C PRO A 34 -6.57 -12.75 -12.98
N HIS A 35 -7.06 -11.80 -12.19
CA HIS A 35 -6.46 -10.48 -12.00
C HIS A 35 -5.38 -10.42 -10.91
N THR A 36 -5.07 -11.57 -10.27
CA THR A 36 -4.02 -11.65 -9.25
C THR A 36 -2.64 -11.33 -9.83
N GLU A 37 -1.89 -10.47 -9.15
CA GLU A 37 -0.53 -10.08 -9.50
C GLU A 37 0.47 -10.56 -8.43
N THR A 38 1.72 -10.79 -8.85
CA THR A 38 2.81 -11.06 -7.90
C THR A 38 3.36 -9.76 -7.34
N ILE A 39 3.29 -9.60 -6.03
CA ILE A 39 3.85 -8.46 -5.30
C ILE A 39 5.17 -8.88 -4.68
N ARG A 40 6.30 -8.42 -5.23
CA ARG A 40 7.62 -8.65 -4.62
C ARG A 40 7.80 -7.74 -3.42
N LYS A 41 7.99 -8.37 -2.25
CA LYS A 41 8.33 -7.67 -1.01
C LYS A 41 9.75 -8.07 -0.64
N GLY A 42 10.73 -7.29 -0.72
CA GLY A 42 12.14 -7.60 -0.39
C GLY A 42 12.41 -8.25 0.98
N LYS A 43 11.52 -9.12 1.45
CA LYS A 43 11.62 -9.92 2.67
C LYS A 43 12.15 -11.31 2.33
N ILE A 44 13.16 -11.78 3.07
CA ILE A 44 13.81 -13.08 2.85
C ILE A 44 12.83 -14.26 3.03
N ALA A 45 11.96 -14.21 4.06
CA ALA A 45 11.06 -15.31 4.39
C ALA A 45 9.83 -15.43 3.46
N THR A 46 9.33 -14.32 2.93
CA THR A 46 8.17 -14.28 2.01
C THR A 46 8.44 -13.25 0.92
N PRO A 47 9.22 -13.61 -0.11
CA PRO A 47 9.64 -12.68 -1.15
C PRO A 47 8.49 -12.23 -2.06
N ASN A 48 7.45 -13.04 -2.19
CA ASN A 48 6.30 -12.77 -3.05
C ASN A 48 5.00 -12.85 -2.26
N GLU A 49 4.14 -11.88 -2.46
CA GLU A 49 2.73 -11.93 -2.09
C GLU A 49 1.88 -11.88 -3.36
N PHE A 50 0.68 -12.42 -3.31
CA PHE A 50 -0.25 -12.46 -4.43
C PHE A 50 -1.47 -11.62 -4.13
N GLY A 51 -1.99 -10.88 -5.11
CA GLY A 51 -3.17 -10.06 -4.97
C GLY A 51 -3.07 -8.73 -5.71
N LYS A 52 -3.95 -7.79 -5.35
CA LYS A 52 -3.93 -6.39 -5.83
C LYS A 52 -3.45 -5.46 -4.72
N LEU A 53 -2.82 -4.35 -5.12
CA LEU A 53 -2.55 -3.27 -4.19
C LEU A 53 -3.86 -2.55 -3.88
N VAL A 54 -4.17 -2.43 -2.61
CA VAL A 54 -5.32 -1.64 -2.13
C VAL A 54 -4.81 -0.54 -1.23
N THR A 55 -5.15 0.71 -1.55
CA THR A 55 -4.95 1.85 -0.67
C THR A 55 -6.18 2.01 0.20
N ILE A 56 -5.98 2.14 1.51
CA ILE A 56 -7.05 2.35 2.49
C ILE A 56 -6.77 3.66 3.22
N GLN A 57 -7.79 4.51 3.31
CA GLN A 57 -7.78 5.70 4.15
C GLN A 57 -8.62 5.44 5.40
N GLU A 58 -8.06 5.76 6.54
CA GLU A 58 -8.69 5.58 7.84
C GLU A 58 -8.67 6.90 8.61
N SER A 59 -9.80 7.29 9.15
CA SER A 59 -9.92 8.43 10.07
C SER A 59 -9.85 7.98 11.53
N GLU A 60 -10.00 8.92 12.46
CA GLU A 60 -10.17 8.64 13.89
C GLU A 60 -11.30 7.61 14.12
N HIS A 61 -11.22 6.91 15.25
CA HIS A 61 -12.16 5.84 15.63
C HIS A 61 -12.22 4.65 14.67
N GLN A 62 -11.16 4.42 13.88
CA GLN A 62 -11.02 3.25 13.00
C GLN A 62 -12.04 3.21 11.85
N ILE A 63 -12.52 4.37 11.42
CA ILE A 63 -13.48 4.45 10.32
C ILE A 63 -12.72 4.49 9.00
N ILE A 64 -12.97 3.51 8.13
CA ILE A 64 -12.45 3.52 6.76
C ILE A 64 -13.28 4.53 5.97
N THR A 65 -12.64 5.60 5.52
CA THR A 65 -13.30 6.69 4.79
C THR A 65 -13.19 6.56 3.28
N ALA A 66 -12.17 5.86 2.81
CA ALA A 66 -12.00 5.56 1.40
C ALA A 66 -11.11 4.35 1.19
N TYR A 67 -11.29 3.68 0.06
CA TYR A 67 -10.38 2.66 -0.44
C TYR A 67 -10.23 2.77 -1.95
N GLU A 68 -9.14 2.25 -2.48
CA GLU A 68 -8.90 2.18 -3.91
C GLU A 68 -8.11 0.91 -4.26
N VAL A 69 -8.64 0.14 -5.21
CA VAL A 69 -7.96 -1.04 -5.77
C VAL A 69 -7.21 -0.61 -7.02
N HIS A 70 -5.89 -0.74 -7.00
CA HIS A 70 -5.07 -0.30 -8.13
C HIS A 70 -4.93 -1.42 -9.17
N PRO A 71 -5.19 -1.12 -10.47
CA PRO A 71 -5.03 -2.09 -11.55
C PRO A 71 -3.56 -2.50 -11.76
N LYS A 72 -2.63 -1.59 -11.45
CA LYS A 72 -1.19 -1.80 -11.43
C LYS A 72 -0.66 -1.35 -10.08
N ARG A 73 0.58 -1.73 -9.74
CA ARG A 73 1.23 -1.30 -8.51
C ARG A 73 1.92 0.06 -8.69
N PRO A 74 1.27 1.20 -8.38
CA PRO A 74 1.93 2.48 -8.33
C PRO A 74 2.92 2.52 -7.16
N ALA A 75 3.91 3.39 -7.24
CA ALA A 75 4.79 3.65 -6.10
C ALA A 75 4.00 4.40 -5.01
N ASP A 76 4.17 4.02 -3.75
CA ASP A 76 3.44 4.60 -2.61
C ASP A 76 3.58 6.13 -2.57
N VAL A 77 4.77 6.65 -2.91
CA VAL A 77 5.04 8.09 -2.94
C VAL A 77 4.12 8.86 -3.89
N THR A 78 3.59 8.23 -4.93
CA THR A 78 2.70 8.87 -5.92
C THR A 78 1.24 8.91 -5.46
N LEU A 79 0.87 8.13 -4.47
CA LEU A 79 -0.52 8.01 -3.99
C LEU A 79 -0.88 9.06 -2.94
N TRP A 80 0.12 9.74 -2.35
CA TRP A 80 -0.07 10.63 -1.21
C TRP A 80 -0.99 11.80 -1.49
N THR A 81 -0.70 12.55 -2.55
CA THR A 81 -1.49 13.75 -2.90
C THR A 81 -2.92 13.41 -3.25
N ALA A 82 -3.14 12.35 -4.04
CA ALA A 82 -4.48 11.87 -4.38
C ALA A 82 -5.28 11.46 -3.13
N ALA A 83 -4.62 10.86 -2.14
CA ALA A 83 -5.26 10.52 -0.87
C ALA A 83 -5.71 11.76 -0.09
N LEU A 84 -4.87 12.80 -0.02
CA LEU A 84 -5.23 14.08 0.62
C LEU A 84 -6.37 14.80 -0.10
N ASP A 85 -6.32 14.83 -1.43
CA ASP A 85 -7.36 15.46 -2.25
C ASP A 85 -8.71 14.75 -2.07
N ARG A 86 -8.70 13.41 -2.02
CA ARG A 86 -9.90 12.61 -1.73
C ARG A 86 -10.47 12.91 -0.34
N HIS A 87 -9.61 13.02 0.68
CA HIS A 87 -10.04 13.42 2.02
C HIS A 87 -10.73 14.77 2.00
N GLN A 88 -10.16 15.75 1.30
CA GLN A 88 -10.74 17.09 1.17
C GLN A 88 -12.10 17.07 0.45
N VAL A 89 -12.25 16.23 -0.58
CA VAL A 89 -13.55 16.04 -1.26
C VAL A 89 -14.61 15.47 -0.31
N ILE A 90 -14.24 14.47 0.51
CA ILE A 90 -15.17 13.78 1.41
C ILE A 90 -15.58 14.68 2.59
N PHE A 91 -14.62 15.42 3.18
CA PHE A 91 -14.84 16.15 4.42
C PHE A 91 -14.92 17.70 4.25
N GLY A 92 -14.73 18.22 3.05
CA GLY A 92 -14.73 19.65 2.76
C GLY A 92 -13.52 20.41 3.32
N ARG A 93 -12.55 19.71 3.94
CA ARG A 93 -11.37 20.32 4.57
C ARG A 93 -10.18 19.36 4.57
N ALA A 94 -8.98 19.90 4.70
CA ALA A 94 -7.78 19.08 4.93
C ALA A 94 -7.82 18.44 6.33
N PRO A 95 -7.18 17.26 6.51
CA PRO A 95 -7.02 16.67 7.83
C PRO A 95 -6.05 17.49 8.69
N ASP A 96 -6.32 17.62 9.99
CA ASP A 96 -5.36 18.26 10.92
C ASP A 96 -4.04 17.48 10.99
N ILE A 97 -4.13 16.15 10.94
CA ILE A 97 -2.99 15.24 10.99
C ILE A 97 -3.13 14.24 9.87
N ALA A 98 -2.08 14.08 9.06
CA ALA A 98 -1.99 13.06 8.04
C ALA A 98 -0.77 12.17 8.29
N ALA A 99 -0.98 10.85 8.34
CA ALA A 99 0.05 9.86 8.62
C ALA A 99 0.03 8.75 7.56
N ALA A 100 1.21 8.38 7.08
CA ALA A 100 1.35 7.23 6.18
C ALA A 100 2.67 6.48 6.43
N ASP A 101 2.88 5.39 5.67
CA ASP A 101 4.08 4.57 5.76
C ASP A 101 5.31 5.28 5.17
N ARG A 102 6.47 4.69 5.42
CA ARG A 102 7.77 5.16 4.91
C ARG A 102 7.80 5.27 3.39
N GLY A 103 7.09 4.39 2.69
CA GLY A 103 6.98 4.41 1.22
C GLY A 103 6.42 5.72 0.66
N PHE A 104 5.63 6.45 1.44
CA PHE A 104 5.06 7.74 1.06
C PHE A 104 6.01 8.93 1.32
N SER A 105 7.13 8.70 2.02
CA SER A 105 8.00 9.79 2.48
C SER A 105 8.82 10.40 1.36
N SER A 106 8.60 11.68 1.10
CA SER A 106 9.46 12.55 0.31
C SER A 106 9.30 14.01 0.77
N ALA A 107 10.31 14.85 0.52
CA ALA A 107 10.21 16.28 0.82
C ALA A 107 9.03 16.92 0.06
N ARG A 108 8.81 16.49 -1.19
CA ARG A 108 7.69 16.94 -2.03
C ARG A 108 6.34 16.59 -1.39
N ASN A 109 6.18 15.40 -0.86
CA ASN A 109 4.93 14.96 -0.25
C ASN A 109 4.67 15.67 1.09
N GLU A 110 5.71 15.91 1.88
CA GLU A 110 5.59 16.70 3.10
C GLU A 110 5.11 18.11 2.77
N GLN A 111 5.75 18.78 1.81
CA GLN A 111 5.37 20.13 1.38
C GLN A 111 3.96 20.15 0.79
N ALA A 112 3.63 19.21 -0.09
CA ALA A 112 2.30 19.13 -0.70
C ALA A 112 1.17 18.96 0.32
N ALA A 113 1.42 18.32 1.45
CA ALA A 113 0.46 18.21 2.53
C ALA A 113 0.31 19.55 3.29
N LEU A 114 1.42 20.22 3.59
CA LEU A 114 1.40 21.54 4.23
C LEU A 114 0.68 22.58 3.36
N ASP A 115 0.93 22.59 2.05
CA ASP A 115 0.28 23.48 1.08
C ASP A 115 -1.25 23.28 1.02
N ARG A 116 -1.72 22.06 1.34
CA ARG A 116 -3.15 21.73 1.45
C ARG A 116 -3.77 22.07 2.82
N GLY A 117 -2.99 22.61 3.73
CA GLY A 117 -3.46 22.99 5.06
C GLY A 117 -3.37 21.89 6.12
N VAL A 118 -2.68 20.77 5.85
CA VAL A 118 -2.40 19.73 6.86
C VAL A 118 -1.44 20.33 7.92
N ARG A 119 -1.87 20.36 9.17
CA ARG A 119 -1.06 20.98 10.26
C ARG A 119 0.09 20.10 10.72
N ARG A 120 -0.05 18.79 10.67
CA ARG A 120 0.96 17.81 11.12
C ARG A 120 1.08 16.66 10.14
N VAL A 121 2.23 16.54 9.51
CA VAL A 121 2.54 15.49 8.54
C VAL A 121 3.44 14.45 9.19
N ILE A 122 3.03 13.19 9.16
CA ILE A 122 3.72 12.07 9.79
C ILE A 122 4.13 11.07 8.71
N LEU A 123 5.23 11.39 8.04
CA LEU A 123 5.89 10.57 7.02
C LEU A 123 7.29 10.20 7.52
N PRO A 124 7.49 9.01 8.11
CA PRO A 124 8.80 8.60 8.62
C PRO A 124 9.80 8.46 7.49
N ARG A 125 10.92 9.15 7.55
CA ARG A 125 11.93 9.11 6.49
C ARG A 125 12.70 7.79 6.49
N CYS A 126 12.92 7.23 5.29
CA CYS A 126 13.81 6.10 5.07
C CYS A 126 15.29 6.54 5.06
N GLY A 127 16.19 5.61 5.43
CA GLY A 127 17.63 5.81 5.34
C GLY A 127 18.22 6.77 6.39
N PRO A 128 19.44 7.28 6.14
CA PRO A 128 20.12 8.18 7.03
C PRO A 128 19.33 9.49 7.25
N LYS A 129 19.30 9.95 8.49
CA LYS A 129 18.55 11.15 8.89
C LYS A 129 19.50 12.20 9.45
N SER A 130 19.29 13.45 9.05
CA SER A 130 19.98 14.59 9.68
C SER A 130 19.63 14.69 11.17
N PRO A 131 20.44 15.37 11.98
CA PRO A 131 20.12 15.63 13.40
C PRO A 131 18.77 16.31 13.57
N ALA A 132 18.44 17.31 12.74
CA ALA A 132 17.18 18.01 12.75
C ALA A 132 16.00 17.06 12.46
N ARG A 133 16.13 16.17 11.45
CA ARG A 133 15.10 15.19 11.14
C ARG A 133 14.91 14.19 12.28
N ARG A 134 15.97 13.74 12.92
CA ARG A 134 15.88 12.87 14.09
C ARG A 134 15.16 13.56 15.25
N ALA A 135 15.46 14.83 15.50
CA ALA A 135 14.78 15.62 16.53
C ALA A 135 13.29 15.78 16.22
N HIS A 136 12.94 16.08 14.97
CA HIS A 136 11.55 16.18 14.51
C HIS A 136 10.78 14.88 14.74
N GLU A 137 11.30 13.73 14.30
CA GLU A 137 10.63 12.44 14.43
C GLU A 137 10.59 11.92 15.89
N ARG A 138 11.41 12.48 16.80
CA ARG A 138 11.35 12.20 18.23
C ARG A 138 10.25 12.96 18.96
N GLN A 139 9.65 13.97 18.35
CA GLN A 139 8.58 14.75 18.97
C GLN A 139 7.41 13.85 19.37
N ARG A 140 6.80 14.17 20.51
CA ARG A 140 5.73 13.34 21.10
C ARG A 140 4.55 13.12 20.16
N TRP A 141 4.12 14.17 19.46
CA TRP A 141 3.02 14.10 18.52
C TRP A 141 3.35 13.21 17.29
N PHE A 142 4.58 13.30 16.77
CA PHE A 142 5.01 12.49 15.64
C PHE A 142 5.04 11.00 16.01
N ARG A 143 5.62 10.65 17.16
CA ARG A 143 5.65 9.28 17.67
C ARG A 143 4.26 8.74 18.00
N ARG A 144 3.34 9.58 18.50
CA ARG A 144 1.95 9.20 18.75
C ARG A 144 1.25 8.85 17.44
N GLY A 145 1.39 9.66 16.40
CA GLY A 145 0.78 9.39 15.10
C GLY A 145 1.36 8.18 14.39
N GLN A 146 2.67 7.94 14.52
CA GLN A 146 3.26 6.69 14.03
C GLN A 146 2.67 5.46 14.72
N ARG A 147 2.52 5.46 16.04
CA ARG A 147 1.89 4.35 16.77
C ARG A 147 0.45 4.13 16.35
N TRP A 148 -0.32 5.21 16.17
CA TRP A 148 -1.68 5.13 15.66
C TRP A 148 -1.74 4.47 14.28
N ARG A 149 -0.87 4.86 13.35
CA ARG A 149 -0.78 4.25 12.03
C ARG A 149 -0.43 2.76 12.09
N VAL A 150 0.55 2.37 12.91
CA VAL A 150 0.92 0.94 13.08
C VAL A 150 -0.27 0.12 13.56
N GLY A 151 -1.14 0.67 14.39
CA GLY A 151 -2.39 0.04 14.81
C GLY A 151 -3.32 -0.28 13.64
N SER A 152 -3.30 0.49 12.53
CA SER A 152 -4.13 0.22 11.35
C SER A 152 -3.73 -1.07 10.60
N GLU A 153 -2.48 -1.47 10.65
CA GLU A 153 -2.02 -2.75 10.05
C GLU A 153 -2.67 -3.97 10.71
N GLY A 154 -2.85 -3.93 12.02
CA GLY A 154 -3.58 -4.97 12.77
C GLY A 154 -5.04 -5.08 12.32
N ARG A 155 -5.69 -3.94 12.07
CA ARG A 155 -7.09 -3.88 11.63
C ARG A 155 -7.27 -4.40 10.20
N ILE A 156 -6.37 -4.07 9.28
CA ILE A 156 -6.35 -4.63 7.93
C ILE A 156 -6.20 -6.16 7.97
N SER A 157 -5.40 -6.68 8.90
CA SER A 157 -5.25 -8.12 9.10
C SER A 157 -6.56 -8.78 9.58
N VAL A 158 -7.36 -8.09 10.39
CA VAL A 158 -8.69 -8.55 10.83
C VAL A 158 -9.66 -8.55 9.64
N LEU A 159 -9.72 -7.47 8.85
CA LEU A 159 -10.54 -7.40 7.65
C LEU A 159 -10.25 -8.55 6.69
N LYS A 160 -8.97 -8.84 6.43
CA LYS A 160 -8.58 -9.98 5.58
C LYS A 160 -9.10 -11.33 6.09
N ARG A 161 -9.20 -11.52 7.39
CA ARG A 161 -9.68 -12.78 7.99
C ARG A 161 -11.20 -12.90 7.97
N SER A 162 -11.92 -11.80 8.14
CA SER A 162 -13.38 -11.81 8.18
C SER A 162 -14.05 -11.90 6.81
N THR A 163 -13.33 -11.68 5.72
CA THR A 163 -13.87 -11.78 4.36
C THR A 163 -13.67 -13.15 3.70
N TRP A 164 -13.01 -14.11 4.38
CA TRP A 164 -12.71 -15.46 3.84
C TRP A 164 -13.44 -16.59 4.62
N THR A 165 -14.47 -16.28 5.36
CA THR A 165 -15.45 -17.22 5.89
C THR A 165 -16.77 -17.06 5.14
#